data_188cab3ac1feb4c8432b10bbe678cc3b
#
_entry.id   188cab3ac1feb4c8432b10bbe678cc3b
#
_cell.length_a   1.000
_cell.length_b   1.000
_cell.length_c   1.000
_cell.angle_alpha   90.00
_cell.angle_beta   90.00
_cell.angle_gamma   90.00
#
_symmetry.space_group_name_H-M   'P 1'
#
loop_
_entity.id
_entity.type
_entity.pdbx_description
1 polymer ?
#
loop_
_entity_poly.entity_id
_entity_poly.type
_entity_poly.pdbx_seq_one_letter_code
_entity_poly.pdbx_strand_id
1 'polypeptide(L)'
;KINNQDFICVNKLKIDIKKHEISWDNNFIDFSATEFAIVEFLAKNVGQVFSRQQIINAVKGSDYPVTTRSIDVQILGIRKKLEQFNTSVFNVSDLICTIRGIGYRMQEDKNSDA
;
A
#
# COMPACT_ATOMS: atom_id res chain seq x y z
N LYS A 1 -2.69 23.25 13.28
CA LYS A 1 -2.02 23.05 12.00
C LYS A 1 -1.75 21.56 11.75
N ILE A 2 -2.06 21.12 10.56
CA ILE A 2 -1.87 19.73 10.21
C ILE A 2 -0.38 19.46 9.97
N ASN A 3 0.13 18.46 10.65
CA ASN A 3 1.50 18.01 10.45
C ASN A 3 1.50 16.93 9.37
N ASN A 4 2.14 17.21 8.26
CA ASN A 4 2.18 16.26 7.14
C ASN A 4 2.81 14.93 7.51
N GLN A 5 3.58 14.89 8.60
CA GLN A 5 4.21 13.64 9.04
C GLN A 5 3.20 12.66 9.66
N ASP A 6 2.03 13.16 10.04
CA ASP A 6 1.02 12.32 10.67
C ASP A 6 0.15 11.58 9.65
N PHE A 7 0.17 12.02 8.41
CA PHE A 7 -0.67 11.46 7.36
C PHE A 7 0.14 11.23 6.10
N ILE A 8 -0.21 10.18 5.39
CA ILE A 8 0.30 9.94 4.06
C ILE A 8 -0.90 9.82 3.15
N CYS A 9 -0.94 10.60 2.06
CA CYS A 9 -2.04 10.57 1.13
C CYS A 9 -1.54 10.20 -0.26
N VAL A 10 -2.17 9.21 -0.86
CA VAL A 10 -1.89 8.77 -2.23
C VAL A 10 -3.23 8.64 -2.90
N ASN A 11 -3.55 9.56 -3.79
CA ASN A 11 -4.88 9.66 -4.36
C ASN A 11 -5.88 9.86 -3.21
N LYS A 12 -6.91 9.03 -3.12
CA LYS A 12 -7.89 9.07 -2.02
C LYS A 12 -7.52 8.15 -0.87
N LEU A 13 -6.38 7.47 -0.97
CA LEU A 13 -5.87 6.65 0.11
C LEU A 13 -5.24 7.54 1.16
N LYS A 14 -5.67 7.38 2.39
CA LYS A 14 -5.15 8.15 3.50
C LYS A 14 -4.67 7.21 4.60
N ILE A 15 -3.42 7.40 5.00
CA ILE A 15 -2.83 6.61 6.08
C ILE A 15 -2.63 7.54 7.26
N ASP A 16 -3.31 7.25 8.36
CA ASP A 16 -3.15 7.99 9.60
C ASP A 16 -2.14 7.24 10.44
N ILE A 17 -0.93 7.76 10.49
CA ILE A 17 0.18 7.07 11.14
C ILE A 17 -0.06 6.96 12.64
N LYS A 18 -0.57 8.03 13.26
CA LYS A 18 -0.79 8.02 14.70
C LYS A 18 -1.88 7.06 15.12
N LYS A 19 -2.97 7.01 14.35
CA LYS A 19 -4.07 6.11 14.66
C LYS A 19 -3.86 4.71 14.10
N HIS A 20 -2.86 4.54 13.24
CA HIS A 20 -2.57 3.26 12.59
C HIS A 20 -3.78 2.79 11.78
N GLU A 21 -4.34 3.70 10.99
CA GLU A 21 -5.56 3.46 10.20
C GLU A 21 -5.35 3.85 8.76
N ILE A 22 -5.96 3.09 7.87
CA ILE A 22 -5.94 3.41 6.44
C ILE A 22 -7.38 3.48 5.97
N SER A 23 -7.68 4.48 5.14
CA SER A 23 -9.00 4.65 4.55
C SER A 23 -8.87 5.02 3.09
N TRP A 24 -9.93 4.75 2.34
CA TRP A 24 -10.06 5.19 0.97
C TRP A 24 -11.31 6.06 0.90
N ASP A 25 -11.13 7.32 0.52
CA ASP A 25 -12.24 8.27 0.41
C ASP A 25 -13.08 8.25 1.70
N ASN A 26 -12.38 8.28 2.85
CA ASN A 26 -12.96 8.29 4.20
C ASN A 26 -13.63 6.97 4.61
N ASN A 27 -13.44 5.90 3.84
CA ASN A 27 -13.95 4.59 4.20
C ASN A 27 -12.83 3.74 4.78
N PHE A 28 -12.97 3.36 6.03
CA PHE A 28 -11.95 2.59 6.73
C PHE A 28 -11.70 1.23 6.06
N ILE A 29 -10.44 0.87 5.96
CA ILE A 29 -10.03 -0.44 5.43
C ILE A 29 -9.35 -1.21 6.55
N ASP A 30 -9.84 -2.41 6.81
CA ASP A 30 -9.32 -3.24 7.89
C ASP A 30 -8.15 -4.08 7.41
N PHE A 31 -6.97 -3.49 7.40
CA PHE A 31 -5.74 -4.19 7.04
C PHE A 31 -5.15 -4.87 8.28
N SER A 32 -4.52 -6.03 8.06
CA SER A 32 -3.73 -6.67 9.11
C SER A 32 -2.50 -5.83 9.39
N ALA A 33 -1.80 -6.14 10.49
CA ALA A 33 -0.58 -5.41 10.84
C ALA A 33 0.47 -5.48 9.74
N THR A 34 0.64 -6.65 9.14
CA THR A 34 1.62 -6.82 8.06
C THR A 34 1.19 -6.07 6.82
N GLU A 35 -0.10 -6.17 6.47
CA GLU A 35 -0.63 -5.42 5.31
C GLU A 35 -0.46 -3.93 5.53
N PHE A 36 -0.76 -3.45 6.73
CA PHE A 36 -0.60 -2.03 7.04
C PHE A 36 0.85 -1.60 6.83
N ALA A 37 1.79 -2.37 7.36
CA ALA A 37 3.21 -2.03 7.25
C ALA A 37 3.66 -1.96 5.79
N ILE A 38 3.19 -2.89 4.96
CA ILE A 38 3.53 -2.90 3.54
C ILE A 38 2.95 -1.67 2.84
N VAL A 39 1.67 -1.39 3.07
CA VAL A 39 1.02 -0.24 2.43
C VAL A 39 1.70 1.05 2.86
N GLU A 40 1.99 1.18 4.15
CA GLU A 40 2.66 2.37 4.67
C GLU A 40 4.04 2.56 4.01
N PHE A 41 4.81 1.49 3.92
CA PHE A 41 6.16 1.56 3.33
C PHE A 41 6.09 1.99 1.87
N LEU A 42 5.20 1.37 1.10
CA LEU A 42 5.09 1.70 -0.32
C LEU A 42 4.55 3.12 -0.52
N ALA A 43 3.63 3.54 0.34
CA ALA A 43 3.05 4.87 0.22
C ALA A 43 4.03 5.98 0.58
N LYS A 44 4.94 5.71 1.53
CA LYS A 44 5.98 6.68 1.85
C LYS A 44 6.95 6.87 0.70
N ASN A 45 7.02 5.92 -0.21
CA ASN A 45 7.97 5.91 -1.31
C ASN A 45 7.25 5.72 -2.63
N VAL A 46 6.13 6.43 -2.81
CA VAL A 46 5.30 6.28 -3.99
C VAL A 46 6.12 6.49 -5.25
N GLY A 47 5.91 5.63 -6.24
CA GLY A 47 6.65 5.70 -7.49
C GLY A 47 7.91 4.86 -7.52
N GLN A 48 8.42 4.45 -6.37
CA GLN A 48 9.66 3.67 -6.32
C GLN A 48 9.36 2.18 -6.29
N VAL A 49 10.13 1.41 -7.06
CA VAL A 49 9.96 -0.04 -7.13
C VAL A 49 10.82 -0.68 -6.05
N PHE A 50 10.24 -1.66 -5.36
CA PHE A 50 10.95 -2.40 -4.32
C PHE A 50 10.85 -3.89 -4.60
N SER A 51 11.97 -4.59 -4.41
CA SER A 51 11.97 -6.04 -4.49
C SER A 51 11.25 -6.63 -3.27
N ARG A 52 10.88 -7.91 -3.39
CA ARG A 52 10.27 -8.60 -2.25
C ARG A 52 11.17 -8.55 -1.02
N GLN A 53 12.47 -8.74 -1.22
CA GLN A 53 13.40 -8.71 -0.08
C GLN A 53 13.49 -7.33 0.55
N GLN A 54 13.44 -6.28 -0.25
CA GLN A 54 13.44 -4.93 0.28
C GLN A 54 12.18 -4.66 1.11
N ILE A 55 11.04 -5.17 0.65
CA ILE A 55 9.80 -5.03 1.42
C ILE A 55 9.90 -5.80 2.72
N ILE A 56 10.43 -7.02 2.68
CA ILE A 56 10.62 -7.83 3.90
C ILE A 56 11.46 -7.05 4.90
N ASN A 57 12.56 -6.49 4.45
CA ASN A 57 13.46 -5.76 5.34
C ASN A 57 12.79 -4.53 5.95
N ALA A 58 11.90 -3.90 5.19
CA ALA A 58 11.20 -2.71 5.66
C ALA A 58 10.14 -3.04 6.70
N VAL A 59 9.51 -4.23 6.60
CA VAL A 59 8.42 -4.59 7.52
C VAL A 59 8.84 -5.55 8.61
N LYS A 60 10.10 -5.93 8.65
CA LYS A 60 10.56 -6.82 9.72
C LYS A 60 10.42 -6.10 11.06
N GLY A 61 10.13 -6.84 12.08
CA GLY A 61 9.75 -6.27 13.36
C GLY A 61 8.26 -6.39 13.61
N SER A 62 7.49 -6.76 12.60
CA SER A 62 6.10 -7.16 12.82
C SER A 62 6.10 -8.52 13.52
N ASP A 63 4.94 -8.91 14.02
CA ASP A 63 4.82 -10.12 14.84
C ASP A 63 5.11 -11.41 14.10
N TYR A 64 5.13 -11.39 12.79
CA TYR A 64 5.25 -12.60 12.00
C TYR A 64 6.49 -12.60 11.16
N PRO A 65 7.19 -13.76 11.06
CA PRO A 65 8.25 -13.88 10.06
C PRO A 65 7.63 -13.73 8.67
N VAL A 66 8.26 -12.92 7.85
CA VAL A 66 7.77 -12.63 6.50
C VAL A 66 8.76 -13.20 5.50
N THR A 67 8.26 -13.99 4.57
CA THR A 67 9.06 -14.60 3.52
C THR A 67 8.71 -13.96 2.17
N THR A 68 9.55 -14.21 1.15
CA THR A 68 9.27 -13.65 -0.17
C THR A 68 7.94 -14.15 -0.71
N ARG A 69 7.60 -15.42 -0.44
CA ARG A 69 6.31 -15.97 -0.87
C ARG A 69 5.16 -15.26 -0.15
N SER A 70 5.32 -15.01 1.15
CA SER A 70 4.25 -14.39 1.91
C SER A 70 4.04 -12.95 1.50
N ILE A 71 5.06 -12.26 0.97
CA ILE A 71 4.86 -10.91 0.44
C ILE A 71 3.84 -10.95 -0.70
N ASP A 72 3.96 -11.91 -1.62
CA ASP A 72 2.99 -12.01 -2.72
C ASP A 72 1.58 -12.24 -2.19
N VAL A 73 1.45 -13.07 -1.17
CA VAL A 73 0.14 -13.34 -0.56
C VAL A 73 -0.40 -12.07 0.10
N GLN A 74 0.44 -11.33 0.80
CA GLN A 74 0.02 -10.09 1.44
C GLN A 74 -0.42 -9.06 0.40
N ILE A 75 0.34 -8.93 -0.68
CA ILE A 75 -0.03 -7.99 -1.76
C ILE A 75 -1.38 -8.37 -2.36
N LEU A 76 -1.60 -9.67 -2.57
CA LEU A 76 -2.89 -10.13 -3.09
C LEU A 76 -4.03 -9.76 -2.13
N GLY A 77 -3.82 -9.96 -0.83
CA GLY A 77 -4.81 -9.59 0.17
C GLY A 77 -5.10 -8.09 0.19
N ILE A 78 -4.05 -7.28 0.08
CA ILE A 78 -4.20 -5.84 0.03
C ILE A 78 -5.02 -5.44 -1.20
N ARG A 79 -4.69 -5.98 -2.36
CA ARG A 79 -5.41 -5.67 -3.59
C ARG A 79 -6.88 -6.05 -3.49
N LYS A 80 -7.17 -7.19 -2.88
CA LYS A 80 -8.56 -7.62 -2.71
C LYS A 80 -9.35 -6.63 -1.85
N LYS A 81 -8.73 -6.13 -0.80
CA LYS A 81 -9.42 -5.15 0.06
C LYS A 81 -9.62 -3.83 -0.66
N LEU A 82 -8.70 -3.45 -1.54
CA LEU A 82 -8.85 -2.23 -2.33
C LEU A 82 -9.89 -2.39 -3.42
N GLU A 83 -10.11 -3.61 -3.93
CA GLU A 83 -11.07 -3.85 -5.02
C GLU A 83 -12.47 -3.39 -4.68
N GLN A 84 -12.85 -3.41 -3.41
CA GLN A 84 -14.20 -3.02 -3.02
C GLN A 84 -14.53 -1.57 -3.41
N PHE A 85 -13.50 -0.78 -3.68
CA PHE A 85 -13.68 0.63 -4.05
C PHE A 85 -13.54 0.89 -5.54
N ASN A 86 -13.33 -0.15 -6.34
CA ASN A 86 -13.20 0.01 -7.78
C ASN A 86 -14.46 0.62 -8.37
N THR A 87 -14.26 1.51 -9.34
CA THR A 87 -15.36 2.12 -10.08
C THR A 87 -15.21 1.77 -11.56
N SER A 88 -16.16 2.22 -12.37
CA SER A 88 -16.07 1.99 -13.81
C SER A 88 -14.92 2.73 -14.47
N VAL A 89 -14.38 3.75 -13.80
CA VAL A 89 -13.32 4.58 -14.38
C VAL A 89 -11.98 4.42 -13.69
N PHE A 90 -11.94 3.80 -12.51
CA PHE A 90 -10.70 3.68 -11.76
C PHE A 90 -10.68 2.39 -10.95
N ASN A 91 -9.59 1.63 -11.10
CA ASN A 91 -9.36 0.43 -10.30
C ASN A 91 -8.44 0.77 -9.14
N VAL A 92 -8.99 0.80 -7.95
CA VAL A 92 -8.22 1.15 -6.76
C VAL A 92 -7.13 0.11 -6.49
N SER A 93 -7.39 -1.15 -6.84
CA SER A 93 -6.39 -2.20 -6.67
C SER A 93 -5.13 -1.95 -7.51
N ASP A 94 -5.22 -1.11 -8.56
CA ASP A 94 -4.05 -0.78 -9.38
C ASP A 94 -3.10 0.20 -8.70
N LEU A 95 -3.45 0.71 -7.52
CA LEU A 95 -2.51 1.51 -6.77
C LEU A 95 -1.22 0.74 -6.48
N ILE A 96 -1.31 -0.56 -6.34
CA ILE A 96 -0.12 -1.40 -6.16
C ILE A 96 0.12 -2.18 -7.43
N CYS A 97 1.22 -1.87 -8.08
CA CYS A 97 1.60 -2.48 -9.35
C CYS A 97 2.65 -3.55 -9.15
N THR A 98 2.52 -4.63 -9.89
CA THR A 98 3.58 -5.62 -10.00
C THR A 98 4.52 -5.19 -11.11
N ILE A 99 5.79 -5.07 -10.79
CA ILE A 99 6.83 -4.81 -11.80
C ILE A 99 7.49 -6.15 -12.06
N ARG A 100 7.17 -6.72 -13.19
CA ARG A 100 7.53 -8.10 -13.53
C ARG A 100 9.02 -8.33 -13.42
N GLY A 101 9.39 -9.36 -12.67
CA GLY A 101 10.79 -9.72 -12.48
C GLY A 101 11.53 -8.88 -11.47
N ILE A 102 10.89 -7.85 -10.90
CA ILE A 102 11.55 -6.93 -9.96
C ILE A 102 10.84 -6.90 -8.61
N GLY A 103 9.56 -6.55 -8.59
CA GLY A 103 8.83 -6.46 -7.33
C GLY A 103 7.57 -5.66 -7.46
N TYR A 104 7.37 -4.71 -6.54
CA TYR A 104 6.13 -3.96 -6.43
C TYR A 104 6.38 -2.48 -6.26
N ARG A 105 5.39 -1.71 -6.65
CA ARG A 105 5.44 -0.26 -6.56
C ARG A 105 4.04 0.27 -6.27
N MET A 106 3.93 1.29 -5.44
CA MET A 106 2.69 2.02 -5.33
C MET A 106 2.75 3.20 -6.28
N GLN A 107 1.69 3.38 -7.05
CA GLN A 107 1.60 4.50 -7.97
C GLN A 107 0.36 5.33 -7.63
N GLU A 108 0.47 6.62 -7.86
CA GLU A 108 -0.58 7.52 -7.42
C GLU A 108 -1.80 7.47 -8.33
N ASP A 109 -1.58 7.52 -9.62
CA ASP A 109 -2.66 7.54 -10.59
C ASP A 109 -2.07 7.23 -11.95
N LYS A 110 -2.67 6.26 -12.64
CA LYS A 110 -2.21 5.90 -13.98
C LYS A 110 -2.27 7.06 -14.95
N ASN A 111 -3.20 7.97 -14.73
CA ASN A 111 -3.43 9.07 -15.66
C ASN A 111 -2.78 10.37 -15.20
N SER A 112 -2.05 10.34 -14.11
CA SER A 112 -1.51 11.55 -13.53
C SER A 112 -0.45 12.21 -14.40
N ASP A 113 0.17 11.47 -15.28
CA ASP A 113 1.19 12.01 -16.15
C ASP A 113 0.67 12.36 -17.52
N ALA A 114 -0.58 12.22 -17.74
CA ALA A 114 -1.13 12.54 -19.05
C ALA A 114 -1.07 14.02 -19.30
#